data_b3e5fbe336ed4ac164039826194d70c9
#
_entry.id   b3e5fbe336ed4ac164039826194d70c9
#
_cell.length_a   1.000
_cell.length_b   1.000
_cell.length_c   1.000
_cell.angle_alpha   90.00
_cell.angle_beta   90.00
_cell.angle_gamma   90.00
#
_symmetry.space_group_name_H-M   'P 1'
#
loop_
_entity.id
_entity.type
_entity.pdbx_description
1 polymer ?
#
loop_
_entity_poly.entity_id
_entity_poly.type
_entity_poly.pdbx_seq_one_letter_code
_entity_poly.pdbx_strand_id
1 'polypeptide(L)'
;MRYRRFLTAVAPVAALGILSVPGCLWAAPAFDPLNLEARTAPSPDQRWIPDRPLPQVPASAAMRIMPAELSGPVSLAQLTDLALRLNVRTRQAWLQARVEAATLGIERSDEWPQLNALLSHNLGRPISGTTGVPSPVQTRYGPNVTLSYVLFDFGQRAADKEAANYRLLAANLAQNRVLQEVAFQVEQAYYRVLAFDYLVRASRESLKNFETALDAAQRRRSSGLATAGDEYRAQTQVGQARLVLTRNDGELSKARGQLANAVGLQVNITLQLQAVSETPPVSEITQSMEVLLEKAKSNRPDLIAAEARARAARASSTAVSRAGLPTVEFVSNYGRTLFTDSRTEQDIYNFGFNVRIPLFSGFRDTYSKRRAQEMADQAETTRDQLYNQTELEVWQSYFDLQTSASSVSSTANLVKSAGESAAAATARYKAGVGSLLDFITAQLDDTNARVQQIQSYLDWYSALARLNFALGASDATILRTTRP
;
A
#
# COMPACT_ATOMS: atom_id res chain seq x y z
N MET A 1 -62.34 -55.50 -19.84
CA MET A 1 -63.47 -54.54 -19.69
C MET A 1 -63.13 -53.47 -18.66
N ARG A 2 -63.32 -52.23 -19.09
CA ARG A 2 -63.37 -50.94 -18.36
C ARG A 2 -62.05 -50.28 -17.93
N TYR A 3 -61.54 -49.43 -18.85
CA TYR A 3 -60.83 -48.18 -18.62
C TYR A 3 -61.64 -47.23 -17.72
N ARG A 4 -60.98 -46.53 -16.80
CA ARG A 4 -61.48 -45.23 -16.35
C ARG A 4 -60.30 -44.24 -16.25
N ARG A 5 -60.43 -43.27 -17.11
CA ARG A 5 -59.68 -42.00 -17.20
C ARG A 5 -59.84 -41.19 -15.93
N PHE A 6 -58.77 -40.49 -15.51
CA PHE A 6 -58.89 -39.21 -14.82
C PHE A 6 -58.04 -38.19 -15.57
N LEU A 7 -58.74 -37.37 -16.26
CA LEU A 7 -58.33 -36.13 -16.87
C LEU A 7 -58.95 -35.00 -16.07
N THR A 8 -58.21 -33.87 -16.01
CA THR A 8 -58.65 -32.50 -15.81
C THR A 8 -58.85 -31.95 -14.41
N ALA A 9 -58.01 -30.95 -14.10
CA ALA A 9 -58.47 -29.61 -13.70
C ALA A 9 -57.37 -28.60 -13.97
N VAL A 10 -57.41 -27.96 -15.13
CA VAL A 10 -56.78 -26.66 -15.41
C VAL A 10 -57.81 -25.61 -14.97
N ALA A 11 -57.48 -24.79 -13.99
CA ALA A 11 -58.25 -23.62 -13.60
C ALA A 11 -57.78 -22.37 -14.35
N PRO A 12 -58.68 -21.52 -14.83
CA PRO A 12 -58.33 -20.34 -15.63
C PRO A 12 -57.86 -19.20 -14.73
N VAL A 13 -56.78 -18.55 -15.16
CA VAL A 13 -56.29 -17.27 -14.60
C VAL A 13 -57.29 -16.17 -14.96
N ALA A 14 -57.96 -15.62 -13.93
CA ALA A 14 -58.81 -14.46 -14.08
C ALA A 14 -57.92 -13.19 -14.21
N ALA A 15 -58.09 -12.52 -15.33
CA ALA A 15 -57.55 -11.17 -15.58
C ALA A 15 -58.25 -10.16 -14.61
N LEU A 16 -57.49 -9.55 -13.73
CA LEU A 16 -57.96 -8.38 -12.95
C LEU A 16 -57.32 -7.10 -13.53
N GLY A 17 -58.21 -6.16 -13.84
CA GLY A 17 -57.92 -4.93 -14.50
C GLY A 17 -56.94 -4.02 -13.78
N ILE A 18 -56.14 -3.36 -14.59
CA ILE A 18 -55.24 -2.29 -14.21
C ILE A 18 -56.05 -1.05 -13.91
N LEU A 19 -56.22 -0.68 -12.65
CA LEU A 19 -56.61 0.67 -12.20
C LEU A 19 -55.33 1.48 -12.01
N SER A 20 -55.06 2.38 -12.93
CA SER A 20 -54.00 3.39 -12.86
C SER A 20 -54.30 4.40 -11.72
N VAL A 21 -53.55 4.31 -10.64
CA VAL A 21 -53.43 5.37 -9.63
C VAL A 21 -52.04 6.03 -9.82
N PRO A 22 -51.99 7.32 -10.11
CA PRO A 22 -50.72 8.04 -10.14
C PRO A 22 -50.37 8.47 -8.70
N GLY A 23 -49.30 7.98 -8.15
CA GLY A 23 -48.81 8.51 -6.88
C GLY A 23 -47.97 7.53 -6.12
N CYS A 24 -46.71 7.84 -5.95
CA CYS A 24 -45.73 7.22 -5.05
C CYS A 24 -45.34 5.78 -5.40
N LEU A 25 -44.31 5.65 -6.22
CA LEU A 25 -43.45 4.47 -6.28
C LEU A 25 -42.70 4.33 -4.93
N TRP A 26 -43.39 3.83 -3.94
CA TRP A 26 -42.71 3.13 -2.85
C TRP A 26 -42.34 1.77 -3.41
N ALA A 27 -41.05 1.56 -3.70
CA ALA A 27 -40.56 0.22 -4.00
C ALA A 27 -40.97 -0.67 -2.83
N ALA A 28 -41.75 -1.73 -3.14
CA ALA A 28 -42.05 -2.74 -2.15
C ALA A 28 -40.72 -3.23 -1.56
N PRO A 29 -40.59 -3.37 -0.23
CA PRO A 29 -39.37 -3.84 0.37
C PRO A 29 -38.99 -5.17 -0.28
N ALA A 30 -37.75 -5.26 -0.76
CA ALA A 30 -37.23 -6.52 -1.31
C ALA A 30 -37.44 -7.62 -0.27
N PHE A 31 -37.88 -8.80 -0.71
CA PHE A 31 -38.11 -9.94 0.17
C PHE A 31 -36.78 -10.33 0.84
N ASP A 32 -36.61 -9.96 2.11
CA ASP A 32 -35.43 -10.26 2.94
C ASP A 32 -35.78 -11.34 3.99
N PRO A 33 -35.68 -12.64 3.64
CA PRO A 33 -36.10 -13.74 4.51
C PRO A 33 -35.26 -13.90 5.78
N LEU A 34 -34.07 -13.30 5.81
CA LEU A 34 -33.14 -13.33 6.94
C LEU A 34 -33.10 -12.00 7.70
N ASN A 35 -33.92 -11.02 7.28
CA ASN A 35 -33.97 -9.69 7.84
C ASN A 35 -32.60 -9.00 7.97
N LEU A 36 -31.77 -9.14 6.92
CA LEU A 36 -30.41 -8.61 6.91
C LEU A 36 -30.39 -7.08 6.72
N GLU A 37 -31.39 -6.54 6.03
CA GLU A 37 -31.53 -5.08 5.86
C GLU A 37 -31.72 -4.37 7.20
N ALA A 38 -32.39 -4.98 8.17
CA ALA A 38 -32.51 -4.43 9.53
C ALA A 38 -31.17 -4.32 10.27
N ARG A 39 -30.09 -4.95 9.77
CA ARG A 39 -28.73 -4.86 10.32
C ARG A 39 -27.92 -3.72 9.70
N THR A 40 -28.50 -2.96 8.77
CA THR A 40 -27.89 -1.80 8.14
C THR A 40 -28.46 -0.50 8.74
N ALA A 41 -27.94 0.66 8.34
CA ALA A 41 -28.52 1.94 8.72
C ALA A 41 -29.97 2.03 8.19
N PRO A 42 -30.92 2.61 8.96
CA PRO A 42 -32.33 2.72 8.55
C PRO A 42 -32.54 3.60 7.31
N SER A 43 -31.64 4.56 7.07
CA SER A 43 -31.67 5.45 5.92
C SER A 43 -30.25 5.99 5.62
N PRO A 44 -29.99 6.52 4.40
CA PRO A 44 -28.66 7.01 4.01
C PRO A 44 -28.12 8.17 4.84
N ASP A 45 -29.00 8.91 5.50
CA ASP A 45 -28.71 10.09 6.34
C ASP A 45 -28.61 9.75 7.83
N GLN A 46 -28.89 8.50 8.21
CA GLN A 46 -28.83 8.05 9.60
C GLN A 46 -27.60 7.19 9.87
N ARG A 47 -26.98 7.44 11.02
CA ARG A 47 -25.85 6.65 11.48
C ARG A 47 -26.31 5.26 11.92
N TRP A 48 -25.67 4.23 11.42
CA TRP A 48 -25.84 2.88 11.93
C TRP A 48 -25.36 2.78 13.39
N ILE A 49 -26.20 2.22 14.25
CA ILE A 49 -25.87 1.93 15.66
C ILE A 49 -25.83 0.41 15.81
N PRO A 50 -24.74 -0.17 16.31
CA PRO A 50 -24.65 -1.61 16.48
C PRO A 50 -25.54 -2.10 17.64
N ASP A 51 -26.23 -3.21 17.43
CA ASP A 51 -27.04 -3.89 18.47
C ASP A 51 -26.17 -4.60 19.52
N ARG A 52 -24.88 -4.74 19.25
CA ARG A 52 -23.91 -5.39 20.14
C ARG A 52 -22.70 -4.47 20.36
N PRO A 53 -22.02 -4.58 21.51
CA PRO A 53 -20.78 -3.84 21.74
C PRO A 53 -19.79 -4.10 20.60
N LEU A 54 -19.26 -3.03 20.02
CA LEU A 54 -18.22 -3.15 19.00
C LEU A 54 -16.97 -3.80 19.58
N PRO A 55 -16.25 -4.59 18.79
CA PRO A 55 -14.97 -5.14 19.23
C PRO A 55 -14.03 -4.00 19.58
N GLN A 56 -13.37 -4.11 20.73
CA GLN A 56 -12.36 -3.14 21.14
C GLN A 56 -11.18 -3.22 20.18
N VAL A 57 -10.72 -2.07 19.69
CA VAL A 57 -9.49 -2.00 18.91
C VAL A 57 -8.31 -2.28 19.86
N PRO A 58 -7.59 -3.39 19.69
CA PRO A 58 -6.47 -3.68 20.57
C PRO A 58 -5.39 -2.62 20.39
N ALA A 59 -4.85 -2.12 21.49
CA ALA A 59 -3.70 -1.26 21.40
C ALA A 59 -2.53 -2.04 20.77
N SER A 60 -1.96 -1.50 19.69
CA SER A 60 -0.84 -2.17 19.00
C SER A 60 0.32 -2.36 19.99
N ALA A 61 0.64 -3.60 20.31
CA ALA A 61 1.73 -3.94 21.21
C ALA A 61 3.11 -3.46 20.69
N ALA A 62 3.26 -3.35 19.37
CA ALA A 62 4.48 -2.88 18.72
C ALA A 62 4.80 -1.39 18.98
N MET A 63 3.80 -0.57 19.35
CA MET A 63 3.98 0.87 19.56
C MET A 63 4.35 1.26 20.99
N ARG A 64 4.51 0.32 21.93
CA ARG A 64 4.63 0.64 23.38
C ARG A 64 6.06 0.72 23.91
N ILE A 65 7.05 0.26 23.18
CA ILE A 65 8.42 0.21 23.69
C ILE A 65 9.28 1.19 22.89
N MET A 66 9.81 2.20 23.58
CA MET A 66 10.85 3.04 23.02
C MET A 66 12.13 2.19 22.94
N PRO A 67 12.70 1.93 21.76
CA PRO A 67 13.94 1.19 21.68
C PRO A 67 15.05 1.91 22.45
N ALA A 68 15.85 1.16 23.21
CA ALA A 68 16.98 1.70 23.96
C ALA A 68 18.00 2.43 23.05
N GLU A 69 18.00 2.12 21.77
CA GLU A 69 18.82 2.71 20.70
C GLU A 69 18.51 4.20 20.43
N LEU A 70 17.41 4.75 20.98
CA LEU A 70 16.96 6.14 20.75
C LEU A 70 17.34 7.12 21.87
N SER A 71 18.25 6.75 22.77
CA SER A 71 18.65 7.58 23.93
C SER A 71 19.60 8.73 23.61
N GLY A 72 19.96 8.96 22.32
CA GLY A 72 20.87 10.02 21.87
C GLY A 72 20.51 10.56 20.50
N PRO A 73 21.38 11.40 19.88
CA PRO A 73 21.21 11.86 18.50
C PRO A 73 21.21 10.69 17.53
N VAL A 74 20.13 10.54 16.78
CA VAL A 74 19.88 9.39 15.89
C VAL A 74 20.18 9.78 14.44
N SER A 75 20.98 8.96 13.77
CA SER A 75 21.29 9.13 12.36
C SER A 75 20.17 8.61 11.45
N LEU A 76 20.16 9.08 10.19
CA LEU A 76 19.22 8.58 9.17
C LEU A 76 19.31 7.06 9.00
N ALA A 77 20.53 6.50 8.97
CA ALA A 77 20.74 5.07 8.82
C ALA A 77 20.13 4.25 9.97
N GLN A 78 20.26 4.71 11.21
CA GLN A 78 19.65 4.08 12.38
C GLN A 78 18.12 4.15 12.32
N LEU A 79 17.55 5.30 11.91
CA LEU A 79 16.10 5.43 11.74
C LEU A 79 15.55 4.54 10.64
N THR A 80 16.27 4.43 9.53
CA THR A 80 15.88 3.54 8.43
C THR A 80 15.90 2.08 8.87
N ASP A 81 16.96 1.61 9.54
CA ASP A 81 17.04 0.25 10.06
C ASP A 81 15.89 -0.03 11.06
N LEU A 82 15.63 0.90 11.95
CA LEU A 82 14.53 0.79 12.91
C LEU A 82 13.16 0.75 12.20
N ALA A 83 12.96 1.57 11.18
CA ALA A 83 11.74 1.58 10.38
C ALA A 83 11.51 0.24 9.67
N LEU A 84 12.53 -0.33 9.06
CA LEU A 84 12.43 -1.63 8.40
C LEU A 84 12.00 -2.75 9.37
N ARG A 85 12.38 -2.65 10.64
CA ARG A 85 12.01 -3.59 11.70
C ARG A 85 10.63 -3.33 12.31
N LEU A 86 10.22 -2.08 12.49
CA LEU A 86 9.03 -1.71 13.26
C LEU A 86 7.82 -1.31 12.40
N ASN A 87 8.03 -0.88 11.15
CA ASN A 87 6.93 -0.39 10.33
C ASN A 87 5.95 -1.51 9.97
N VAL A 88 4.66 -1.25 10.17
CA VAL A 88 3.59 -2.21 9.92
C VAL A 88 3.51 -2.61 8.44
N ARG A 89 3.86 -1.72 7.50
CA ARG A 89 3.85 -1.99 6.05
C ARG A 89 4.88 -3.06 5.67
N THR A 90 6.07 -3.03 6.27
CA THR A 90 7.10 -4.06 6.01
C THR A 90 6.62 -5.43 6.47
N ARG A 91 6.02 -5.50 7.66
CA ARG A 91 5.42 -6.73 8.19
C ARG A 91 4.26 -7.23 7.32
N GLN A 92 3.40 -6.33 6.86
CA GLN A 92 2.28 -6.68 5.97
C GLN A 92 2.77 -7.28 4.66
N ALA A 93 3.76 -6.66 4.01
CA ALA A 93 4.33 -7.16 2.75
C ALA A 93 4.99 -8.53 2.93
N TRP A 94 5.73 -8.73 4.02
CA TRP A 94 6.30 -10.03 4.37
C TRP A 94 5.23 -11.11 4.58
N LEU A 95 4.14 -10.80 5.30
CA LEU A 95 3.04 -11.73 5.49
C LEU A 95 2.35 -12.07 4.16
N GLN A 96 2.22 -11.10 3.25
CA GLN A 96 1.67 -11.34 1.91
C GLN A 96 2.54 -12.35 1.13
N ALA A 97 3.87 -12.20 1.16
CA ALA A 97 4.77 -13.17 0.52
C ALA A 97 4.62 -14.57 1.13
N ARG A 98 4.40 -14.69 2.44
CA ARG A 98 4.11 -15.97 3.10
C ARG A 98 2.76 -16.57 2.70
N VAL A 99 1.75 -15.74 2.45
CA VAL A 99 0.46 -16.20 1.90
C VAL A 99 0.66 -16.81 0.53
N GLU A 100 1.43 -16.17 -0.36
CA GLU A 100 1.72 -16.74 -1.67
C GLU A 100 2.58 -18.00 -1.59
N ALA A 101 3.50 -18.09 -0.63
CA ALA A 101 4.25 -19.32 -0.38
C ALA A 101 3.33 -20.47 0.07
N ALA A 102 2.33 -20.19 0.91
CA ALA A 102 1.33 -21.18 1.31
C ALA A 102 0.43 -21.57 0.11
N THR A 103 0.06 -20.61 -0.74
CA THR A 103 -0.70 -20.87 -1.98
C THR A 103 0.09 -21.81 -2.91
N LEU A 104 1.40 -21.58 -3.09
CA LEU A 104 2.24 -22.52 -3.82
C LEU A 104 2.27 -23.90 -3.18
N GLY A 105 2.24 -23.98 -1.85
CA GLY A 105 2.12 -25.26 -1.12
C GLY A 105 0.80 -25.99 -1.44
N ILE A 106 -0.31 -25.26 -1.57
CA ILE A 106 -1.60 -25.80 -1.97
C ILE A 106 -1.54 -26.37 -3.40
N GLU A 107 -1.03 -25.59 -4.36
CA GLU A 107 -0.88 -26.06 -5.75
C GLU A 107 0.04 -27.29 -5.87
N ARG A 108 1.08 -27.37 -5.03
CA ARG A 108 1.93 -28.56 -4.94
C ARG A 108 1.25 -29.76 -4.30
N SER A 109 0.25 -29.54 -3.44
CA SER A 109 -0.45 -30.64 -2.80
C SER A 109 -1.24 -31.50 -3.79
N ASP A 110 -1.64 -30.93 -4.93
CA ASP A 110 -2.32 -31.64 -6.01
C ASP A 110 -1.40 -32.64 -6.76
N GLU A 111 -0.10 -32.57 -6.54
CA GLU A 111 0.87 -33.57 -7.02
C GLU A 111 0.89 -34.83 -6.15
N TRP A 112 0.19 -34.84 -5.00
CA TRP A 112 0.15 -35.96 -4.04
C TRP A 112 -1.20 -36.64 -4.01
N PRO A 113 -1.27 -37.94 -3.65
CA PRO A 113 -2.53 -38.61 -3.42
C PRO A 113 -3.30 -37.98 -2.28
N GLN A 114 -4.63 -37.83 -2.46
CA GLN A 114 -5.53 -37.38 -1.42
C GLN A 114 -6.21 -38.57 -0.74
N LEU A 115 -6.18 -38.60 0.58
CA LEU A 115 -6.79 -39.65 1.39
C LEU A 115 -7.88 -39.03 2.26
N ASN A 116 -9.13 -39.50 2.07
CA ASN A 116 -10.28 -39.00 2.79
C ASN A 116 -10.93 -40.17 3.56
N ALA A 117 -11.24 -39.95 4.82
CA ALA A 117 -12.02 -40.87 5.62
C ALA A 117 -13.43 -40.29 5.84
N LEU A 118 -14.47 -41.12 5.61
CA LEU A 118 -15.87 -40.77 5.77
C LEU A 118 -16.54 -41.79 6.67
N LEU A 119 -17.19 -41.33 7.73
CA LEU A 119 -18.13 -42.13 8.49
C LEU A 119 -19.54 -41.79 8.02
N SER A 120 -20.23 -42.75 7.45
CA SER A 120 -21.58 -42.56 6.92
C SER A 120 -22.63 -43.35 7.73
N HIS A 121 -23.82 -42.77 7.89
CA HIS A 121 -25.01 -43.39 8.40
C HIS A 121 -26.15 -43.06 7.42
N ASN A 122 -26.65 -44.08 6.74
CA ASN A 122 -27.64 -43.94 5.70
C ASN A 122 -28.86 -44.82 5.97
N LEU A 123 -30.04 -44.24 5.90
CA LEU A 123 -31.32 -44.95 5.91
C LEU A 123 -31.87 -44.91 4.48
N GLY A 124 -32.11 -46.04 3.88
CA GLY A 124 -32.59 -46.08 2.51
C GLY A 124 -33.31 -47.37 2.15
N ARG A 125 -34.03 -47.34 1.06
CA ARG A 125 -34.70 -48.48 0.47
C ARG A 125 -34.11 -48.77 -0.91
N PRO A 126 -33.03 -49.57 -1.00
CA PRO A 126 -32.44 -49.90 -2.28
C PRO A 126 -33.36 -50.78 -3.14
N ILE A 127 -33.26 -50.61 -4.45
CA ILE A 127 -33.89 -51.50 -5.42
C ILE A 127 -32.89 -52.59 -5.76
N SER A 128 -33.32 -53.86 -5.65
CA SER A 128 -32.48 -55.00 -6.06
C SER A 128 -32.22 -54.94 -7.56
N GLY A 129 -30.95 -54.88 -7.95
CA GLY A 129 -30.53 -54.86 -9.34
C GLY A 129 -30.85 -56.14 -10.10
N THR A 130 -31.03 -57.25 -9.39
CA THR A 130 -31.32 -58.55 -9.99
C THR A 130 -32.81 -58.83 -10.18
N THR A 131 -33.66 -58.34 -9.27
CA THR A 131 -35.11 -58.64 -9.27
C THR A 131 -35.96 -57.40 -9.57
N GLY A 132 -35.40 -56.19 -9.59
CA GLY A 132 -36.15 -54.95 -9.75
C GLY A 132 -37.11 -54.62 -8.61
N VAL A 133 -37.14 -55.44 -7.54
CA VAL A 133 -38.04 -55.28 -6.40
C VAL A 133 -37.36 -54.39 -5.33
N PRO A 134 -38.08 -53.44 -4.73
CA PRO A 134 -37.55 -52.66 -3.62
C PRO A 134 -37.25 -53.57 -2.43
N SER A 135 -36.01 -53.51 -1.93
CA SER A 135 -35.63 -54.18 -0.68
C SER A 135 -36.34 -53.54 0.53
N PRO A 136 -36.43 -54.22 1.69
CA PRO A 136 -36.83 -53.55 2.94
C PRO A 136 -36.00 -52.31 3.21
N VAL A 137 -36.53 -51.37 3.98
CA VAL A 137 -35.76 -50.21 4.46
C VAL A 137 -34.57 -50.73 5.25
N GLN A 138 -33.39 -50.29 4.93
CA GLN A 138 -32.15 -50.73 5.57
C GLN A 138 -31.39 -49.53 6.13
N THR A 139 -30.93 -49.65 7.35
CA THR A 139 -29.97 -48.72 7.93
C THR A 139 -28.56 -49.26 7.72
N ARG A 140 -27.75 -48.48 7.05
CA ARG A 140 -26.35 -48.79 6.76
C ARG A 140 -25.46 -47.75 7.41
N TYR A 141 -24.45 -48.19 8.12
CA TYR A 141 -23.45 -47.29 8.70
C TYR A 141 -22.08 -47.96 8.62
N GLY A 142 -21.04 -47.10 8.61
CA GLY A 142 -19.68 -47.60 8.61
C GLY A 142 -18.64 -46.58 8.09
N PRO A 143 -17.37 -46.87 8.37
CA PRO A 143 -16.26 -46.11 7.86
C PRO A 143 -15.97 -46.47 6.40
N ASN A 144 -15.53 -45.46 5.65
CA ASN A 144 -15.06 -45.56 4.29
C ASN A 144 -13.79 -44.71 4.14
N VAL A 145 -12.76 -45.22 3.50
CA VAL A 145 -11.54 -44.52 3.18
C VAL A 145 -11.40 -44.49 1.66
N THR A 146 -11.27 -43.29 1.12
CA THR A 146 -11.11 -43.07 -0.32
C THR A 146 -9.75 -42.44 -0.59
N LEU A 147 -8.95 -43.04 -1.46
CA LEU A 147 -7.73 -42.51 -2.02
C LEU A 147 -8.02 -42.06 -3.45
N SER A 148 -7.69 -40.82 -3.77
CA SER A 148 -7.74 -40.29 -5.13
C SER A 148 -6.39 -39.67 -5.52
N TYR A 149 -5.97 -39.94 -6.75
CA TYR A 149 -4.71 -39.44 -7.28
C TYR A 149 -4.80 -39.20 -8.76
N VAL A 150 -4.60 -37.95 -9.18
CA VAL A 150 -4.53 -37.59 -10.60
C VAL A 150 -3.19 -38.03 -11.14
N LEU A 151 -3.19 -39.03 -12.02
CA LEU A 151 -1.98 -39.57 -12.64
C LEU A 151 -1.51 -38.74 -13.82
N PHE A 152 -2.46 -38.27 -14.65
CA PHE A 152 -2.16 -37.54 -15.85
C PHE A 152 -3.24 -36.51 -16.19
N ASP A 153 -2.84 -35.27 -16.49
CA ASP A 153 -3.70 -34.13 -16.77
C ASP A 153 -3.17 -33.22 -17.90
N PHE A 154 -2.37 -33.76 -18.81
CA PHE A 154 -1.70 -33.03 -19.89
C PHE A 154 -0.90 -31.81 -19.40
N GLY A 155 -0.48 -31.80 -18.13
CA GLY A 155 0.34 -30.75 -17.53
C GLY A 155 -0.45 -29.53 -17.03
N GLN A 156 -1.76 -29.67 -16.78
CA GLN A 156 -2.55 -28.61 -16.14
C GLN A 156 -1.95 -28.24 -14.78
N ARG A 157 -1.76 -29.19 -13.86
CA ARG A 157 -1.16 -28.94 -12.52
C ARG A 157 0.26 -28.35 -12.61
N ALA A 158 1.04 -28.76 -13.62
CA ALA A 158 2.36 -28.19 -13.83
C ALA A 158 2.29 -26.69 -14.16
N ALA A 159 1.31 -26.28 -14.98
CA ALA A 159 1.08 -24.87 -15.32
C ALA A 159 0.49 -24.07 -14.15
N ASP A 160 -0.40 -24.66 -13.35
CA ASP A 160 -0.92 -24.02 -12.12
C ASP A 160 0.19 -23.79 -11.09
N LYS A 161 1.06 -24.79 -10.88
CA LYS A 161 2.25 -24.67 -10.03
C LYS A 161 3.23 -23.62 -10.56
N GLU A 162 3.43 -23.54 -11.86
CA GLU A 162 4.28 -22.52 -12.48
C GLU A 162 3.71 -21.13 -12.26
N ALA A 163 2.40 -20.96 -12.42
CA ALA A 163 1.72 -19.70 -12.13
C ALA A 163 1.88 -19.28 -10.65
N ALA A 164 1.73 -20.22 -9.72
CA ALA A 164 1.93 -19.97 -8.30
C ALA A 164 3.38 -19.62 -7.94
N ASN A 165 4.38 -20.27 -8.59
CA ASN A 165 5.78 -19.89 -8.43
C ASN A 165 6.04 -18.44 -8.87
N TYR A 166 5.50 -18.01 -10.00
CA TYR A 166 5.64 -16.61 -10.44
C TYR A 166 4.89 -15.63 -9.55
N ARG A 167 3.72 -16.00 -8.98
CA ARG A 167 3.02 -15.18 -7.98
C ARG A 167 3.86 -15.00 -6.72
N LEU A 168 4.47 -16.07 -6.21
CA LEU A 168 5.37 -16.00 -5.07
C LEU A 168 6.59 -15.12 -5.37
N LEU A 169 7.20 -15.26 -6.54
CA LEU A 169 8.32 -14.40 -6.97
C LEU A 169 7.89 -12.93 -6.99
N ALA A 170 6.72 -12.64 -7.57
CA ALA A 170 6.19 -11.28 -7.62
C ALA A 170 5.92 -10.71 -6.22
N ALA A 171 5.42 -11.53 -5.28
CA ALA A 171 5.16 -11.10 -3.90
C ALA A 171 6.45 -10.79 -3.14
N ASN A 172 7.50 -11.61 -3.29
CA ASN A 172 8.82 -11.36 -2.70
C ASN A 172 9.44 -10.05 -3.23
N LEU A 173 9.34 -9.82 -4.53
CA LEU A 173 9.82 -8.57 -5.15
C LEU A 173 8.99 -7.36 -4.73
N ALA A 174 7.67 -7.53 -4.59
CA ALA A 174 6.80 -6.49 -4.02
C ALA A 174 7.17 -6.15 -2.57
N GLN A 175 7.54 -7.15 -1.75
CA GLN A 175 8.10 -6.92 -0.42
C GLN A 175 9.37 -6.07 -0.50
N ASN A 176 10.32 -6.39 -1.39
CA ASN A 176 11.54 -5.60 -1.56
C ASN A 176 11.22 -4.14 -1.96
N ARG A 177 10.21 -3.93 -2.80
CA ARG A 177 9.76 -2.57 -3.15
C ARG A 177 9.21 -1.82 -1.93
N VAL A 178 8.42 -2.47 -1.08
CA VAL A 178 7.91 -1.87 0.16
C VAL A 178 9.05 -1.49 1.11
N LEU A 179 10.12 -2.29 1.20
CA LEU A 179 11.31 -1.91 1.98
C LEU A 179 11.95 -0.62 1.45
N GLN A 180 12.09 -0.48 0.11
CA GLN A 180 12.59 0.74 -0.52
C GLN A 180 11.67 1.94 -0.26
N GLU A 181 10.35 1.75 -0.36
CA GLU A 181 9.36 2.80 -0.08
C GLU A 181 9.41 3.29 1.36
N VAL A 182 9.54 2.37 2.33
CA VAL A 182 9.64 2.73 3.76
C VAL A 182 10.93 3.50 4.01
N ALA A 183 12.06 3.05 3.46
CA ALA A 183 13.33 3.77 3.57
C ALA A 183 13.23 5.19 2.98
N PHE A 184 12.66 5.33 1.79
CA PHE A 184 12.44 6.62 1.14
C PHE A 184 11.52 7.54 1.95
N GLN A 185 10.43 7.01 2.52
CA GLN A 185 9.52 7.80 3.37
C GLN A 185 10.20 8.31 4.64
N VAL A 186 11.05 7.48 5.27
CA VAL A 186 11.84 7.89 6.44
C VAL A 186 12.83 8.99 6.06
N GLU A 187 13.53 8.84 4.93
CA GLU A 187 14.48 9.82 4.43
C GLU A 187 13.81 11.18 4.14
N GLN A 188 12.68 11.18 3.46
CA GLN A 188 11.88 12.37 3.21
C GLN A 188 11.42 13.05 4.51
N ALA A 189 10.91 12.27 5.46
CA ALA A 189 10.46 12.79 6.74
C ALA A 189 11.62 13.34 7.59
N TYR A 190 12.79 12.70 7.53
CA TYR A 190 14.00 13.13 8.21
C TYR A 190 14.46 14.50 7.74
N TYR A 191 14.64 14.69 6.43
CA TYR A 191 15.04 15.98 5.87
C TYR A 191 14.01 17.07 6.13
N ARG A 192 12.72 16.73 6.12
CA ARG A 192 11.65 17.67 6.45
C ARG A 192 11.76 18.19 7.90
N VAL A 193 12.04 17.30 8.89
CA VAL A 193 12.25 17.72 10.27
C VAL A 193 13.44 18.65 10.39
N LEU A 194 14.56 18.33 9.72
CA LEU A 194 15.75 19.18 9.73
C LEU A 194 15.48 20.56 9.13
N ALA A 195 14.78 20.62 7.99
CA ALA A 195 14.43 21.88 7.35
C ALA A 195 13.58 22.77 8.26
N PHE A 196 12.55 22.20 8.91
CA PHE A 196 11.71 22.97 9.84
C PHE A 196 12.46 23.35 11.12
N ASP A 197 13.42 22.57 11.61
CA ASP A 197 14.27 22.95 12.74
C ASP A 197 15.15 24.17 12.36
N TYR A 198 15.74 24.18 11.17
CA TYR A 198 16.47 25.36 10.66
C TYR A 198 15.56 26.58 10.47
N LEU A 199 14.35 26.40 9.93
CA LEU A 199 13.37 27.48 9.77
C LEU A 199 12.93 28.08 11.11
N VAL A 200 12.74 27.26 12.13
CA VAL A 200 12.43 27.72 13.50
C VAL A 200 13.59 28.54 14.08
N ARG A 201 14.84 28.07 13.90
CA ARG A 201 16.03 28.82 14.35
C ARG A 201 16.15 30.17 13.64
N ALA A 202 16.00 30.20 12.32
CA ALA A 202 16.03 31.44 11.51
C ALA A 202 14.89 32.40 11.94
N SER A 203 13.69 31.88 12.19
CA SER A 203 12.55 32.70 12.64
C SER A 203 12.76 33.29 14.05
N ARG A 204 13.40 32.55 14.96
CA ARG A 204 13.77 33.07 16.30
C ARG A 204 14.81 34.19 16.19
N GLU A 205 15.81 34.03 15.34
CA GLU A 205 16.80 35.07 15.09
C GLU A 205 16.16 36.33 14.48
N SER A 206 15.30 36.14 13.47
CA SER A 206 14.55 37.23 12.85
C SER A 206 13.67 37.99 13.87
N LEU A 207 12.93 37.25 14.73
CA LEU A 207 12.12 37.86 15.78
C LEU A 207 12.96 38.70 16.74
N LYS A 208 14.12 38.18 17.20
CA LYS A 208 15.05 38.88 18.07
C LYS A 208 15.60 40.17 17.43
N ASN A 209 15.89 40.12 16.12
CA ASN A 209 16.37 41.31 15.39
C ASN A 209 15.28 42.39 15.30
N PHE A 210 14.02 42.03 15.03
CA PHE A 210 12.89 42.96 15.01
C PHE A 210 12.52 43.48 16.40
N GLU A 211 12.62 42.69 17.48
CA GLU A 211 12.43 43.14 18.85
C GLU A 211 13.52 44.19 19.24
N THR A 212 14.76 43.96 18.82
CA THR A 212 15.84 44.92 19.01
C THR A 212 15.61 46.24 18.24
N ALA A 213 15.07 46.14 17.04
CA ALA A 213 14.71 47.30 16.24
C ALA A 213 13.54 48.10 16.83
N LEU A 214 12.55 47.43 17.37
CA LEU A 214 11.44 48.07 18.07
C LEU A 214 11.92 48.85 19.32
N ASP A 215 12.76 48.24 20.15
CA ASP A 215 13.37 48.90 21.32
C ASP A 215 14.15 50.16 20.88
N ALA A 216 14.95 50.07 19.82
CA ALA A 216 15.66 51.22 19.26
C ALA A 216 14.71 52.30 18.74
N ALA A 217 13.64 51.97 18.05
CA ALA A 217 12.62 52.90 17.56
C ALA A 217 11.89 53.63 18.70
N GLN A 218 11.54 52.90 19.78
CA GLN A 218 10.93 53.47 20.99
C GLN A 218 11.83 54.47 21.69
N ARG A 219 13.12 54.13 21.89
CA ARG A 219 14.09 55.05 22.49
C ARG A 219 14.30 56.30 21.65
N ARG A 220 14.35 56.18 20.32
CA ARG A 220 14.49 57.33 19.41
C ARG A 220 13.24 58.21 19.44
N ARG A 221 12.05 57.61 19.51
CA ARG A 221 10.80 58.37 19.65
C ARG A 221 10.75 59.14 20.96
N SER A 222 11.14 58.54 22.07
CA SER A 222 11.17 59.22 23.38
C SER A 222 12.16 60.38 23.41
N SER A 223 13.22 60.32 22.57
CA SER A 223 14.18 61.41 22.40
C SER A 223 13.79 62.40 21.29
N GLY A 224 12.63 62.26 20.66
CA GLY A 224 12.17 63.16 19.58
C GLY A 224 12.84 62.91 18.21
N LEU A 225 13.63 61.84 18.04
CA LEU A 225 14.42 61.53 16.86
C LEU A 225 13.73 60.54 15.89
N ALA A 226 12.55 60.02 16.23
CA ALA A 226 11.74 59.15 15.41
C ALA A 226 10.24 59.48 15.53
N THR A 227 9.45 59.11 14.53
CA THR A 227 8.01 59.33 14.49
C THR A 227 7.24 58.19 15.16
N ALA A 228 5.96 58.42 15.54
CA ALA A 228 5.05 57.36 15.98
C ALA A 228 4.83 56.30 14.91
N GLY A 229 4.86 56.70 13.63
CA GLY A 229 4.73 55.79 12.48
C GLY A 229 5.90 54.79 12.40
N ASP A 230 7.12 55.19 12.78
CA ASP A 230 8.27 54.29 12.81
C ASP A 230 8.12 53.21 13.91
N GLU A 231 7.65 53.62 15.11
CA GLU A 231 7.37 52.65 16.19
C GLU A 231 6.28 51.63 15.78
N TYR A 232 5.18 52.11 15.19
CA TYR A 232 4.11 51.21 14.77
C TYR A 232 4.57 50.25 13.64
N ARG A 233 5.43 50.69 12.74
CA ARG A 233 6.04 49.82 11.73
C ARG A 233 6.92 48.76 12.35
N ALA A 234 7.79 49.13 13.27
CA ALA A 234 8.61 48.14 14.01
C ALA A 234 7.77 47.14 14.81
N GLN A 235 6.72 47.63 15.47
CA GLN A 235 5.77 46.76 16.18
C GLN A 235 5.04 45.75 15.26
N THR A 236 4.65 46.24 14.06
CA THR A 236 4.05 45.37 13.03
C THR A 236 4.99 44.23 12.62
N GLN A 237 6.28 44.54 12.42
CA GLN A 237 7.29 43.53 12.05
C GLN A 237 7.51 42.49 13.17
N VAL A 238 7.54 42.89 14.43
CA VAL A 238 7.59 41.96 15.57
C VAL A 238 6.37 41.05 15.58
N GLY A 239 5.16 41.60 15.33
CA GLY A 239 3.95 40.80 15.25
C GLY A 239 4.01 39.75 14.13
N GLN A 240 4.48 40.17 12.94
CA GLN A 240 4.65 39.26 11.79
C GLN A 240 5.71 38.19 12.05
N ALA A 241 6.88 38.56 12.59
CA ALA A 241 7.93 37.60 12.92
C ALA A 241 7.49 36.58 13.96
N ARG A 242 6.71 37.00 14.97
CA ARG A 242 6.13 36.11 15.97
C ARG A 242 5.12 35.13 15.37
N LEU A 243 4.28 35.60 14.43
CA LEU A 243 3.34 34.74 13.70
C LEU A 243 4.07 33.67 12.86
N VAL A 244 5.14 34.06 12.14
CA VAL A 244 5.97 33.15 11.35
C VAL A 244 6.63 32.10 12.25
N LEU A 245 7.20 32.51 13.38
CA LEU A 245 7.79 31.57 14.36
C LEU A 245 6.75 30.56 14.85
N THR A 246 5.56 31.02 15.25
CA THR A 246 4.48 30.15 15.74
C THR A 246 4.08 29.12 14.69
N ARG A 247 3.98 29.54 13.42
CA ARG A 247 3.68 28.62 12.30
C ARG A 247 4.76 27.58 12.10
N ASN A 248 6.05 28.01 12.08
CA ASN A 248 7.17 27.10 11.89
C ASN A 248 7.33 26.11 13.06
N ASP A 249 7.09 26.50 14.31
CA ASP A 249 7.05 25.61 15.47
C ASP A 249 5.93 24.55 15.32
N GLY A 250 4.76 24.95 14.81
CA GLY A 250 3.66 24.03 14.51
C GLY A 250 4.02 23.03 13.40
N GLU A 251 4.64 23.49 12.31
CA GLU A 251 5.08 22.61 11.21
C GLU A 251 6.20 21.66 11.66
N LEU A 252 7.14 22.11 12.48
CA LEU A 252 8.17 21.26 13.08
C LEU A 252 7.53 20.13 13.91
N SER A 253 6.53 20.48 14.72
CA SER A 253 5.83 19.48 15.54
C SER A 253 5.11 18.43 14.67
N LYS A 254 4.45 18.86 13.59
CA LYS A 254 3.83 17.94 12.62
C LYS A 254 4.87 17.07 11.91
N ALA A 255 5.99 17.65 11.47
CA ALA A 255 7.06 16.91 10.80
C ALA A 255 7.67 15.84 11.73
N ARG A 256 7.86 16.13 13.01
CA ARG A 256 8.32 15.15 14.02
C ARG A 256 7.33 13.99 14.15
N GLY A 257 6.03 14.28 14.22
CA GLY A 257 5.00 13.24 14.25
C GLY A 257 4.98 12.39 12.99
N GLN A 258 5.19 13.00 11.81
CA GLN A 258 5.28 12.28 10.54
C GLN A 258 6.50 11.36 10.49
N LEU A 259 7.66 11.81 10.97
CA LEU A 259 8.87 10.98 11.08
C LEU A 259 8.66 9.80 12.03
N ALA A 260 8.12 10.05 13.22
CA ALA A 260 7.81 8.98 14.18
C ALA A 260 6.87 7.92 13.55
N ASN A 261 5.83 8.36 12.85
CA ASN A 261 4.92 7.46 12.14
C ASN A 261 5.60 6.69 11.00
N ALA A 262 6.47 7.33 10.21
CA ALA A 262 7.22 6.68 9.14
C ALA A 262 8.14 5.58 9.68
N VAL A 263 8.75 5.79 10.83
CA VAL A 263 9.56 4.79 11.54
C VAL A 263 8.69 3.69 12.18
N GLY A 264 7.40 3.93 12.44
CA GLY A 264 6.52 3.00 13.14
C GLY A 264 6.51 3.19 14.66
N LEU A 265 6.93 4.37 15.13
CA LEU A 265 6.90 4.77 16.53
C LEU A 265 5.62 5.54 16.87
N GLN A 266 5.38 5.76 18.17
CA GLN A 266 4.31 6.65 18.62
C GLN A 266 4.61 8.11 18.21
N VAL A 267 3.59 8.83 17.75
CA VAL A 267 3.74 10.19 17.21
C VAL A 267 4.18 11.24 18.26
N ASN A 268 4.04 10.93 19.54
CA ASN A 268 4.43 11.80 20.66
C ASN A 268 5.91 11.62 21.09
N ILE A 269 6.65 10.72 20.47
CA ILE A 269 8.07 10.50 20.78
C ILE A 269 8.89 11.65 20.16
N THR A 270 9.69 12.30 20.99
CA THR A 270 10.63 13.34 20.54
C THR A 270 11.97 12.69 20.21
N LEU A 271 12.32 12.67 18.91
CA LEU A 271 13.60 12.19 18.42
C LEU A 271 14.60 13.35 18.34
N GLN A 272 15.79 13.15 18.86
CA GLN A 272 16.92 14.04 18.60
C GLN A 272 17.62 13.56 17.35
N LEU A 273 17.61 14.39 16.29
CA LEU A 273 18.24 14.04 15.03
C LEU A 273 19.69 14.49 15.00
N GLN A 274 20.55 13.68 14.41
CA GLN A 274 21.91 14.09 14.12
C GLN A 274 21.88 15.17 13.03
N ALA A 275 22.60 16.25 13.24
CA ALA A 275 22.73 17.30 12.22
C ALA A 275 23.38 16.73 10.95
N VAL A 276 22.84 17.07 9.81
CA VAL A 276 23.48 16.84 8.51
C VAL A 276 24.41 18.03 8.23
N SER A 277 25.40 17.83 7.37
CA SER A 277 26.27 18.93 6.91
C SER A 277 25.44 20.15 6.49
N GLU A 278 25.84 21.34 6.97
CA GLU A 278 25.09 22.58 6.71
C GLU A 278 24.98 22.90 5.22
N THR A 279 25.91 22.42 4.41
CA THR A 279 25.89 22.58 2.94
C THR A 279 25.77 21.23 2.25
N PRO A 280 24.79 21.05 1.35
CA PRO A 280 24.70 19.85 0.53
C PRO A 280 25.98 19.67 -0.31
N PRO A 281 26.52 18.44 -0.41
CA PRO A 281 27.63 18.16 -1.31
C PRO A 281 27.10 18.10 -2.74
N VAL A 282 26.91 19.26 -3.36
CA VAL A 282 26.43 19.39 -4.74
C VAL A 282 27.50 18.89 -5.68
N SER A 283 27.38 17.64 -6.14
CA SER A 283 28.19 17.08 -7.22
C SER A 283 27.40 17.07 -8.52
N GLU A 284 28.06 17.35 -9.64
CA GLU A 284 27.42 17.21 -10.96
C GLU A 284 27.06 15.74 -11.20
N ILE A 285 25.86 15.51 -11.76
CA ILE A 285 25.45 14.18 -12.20
C ILE A 285 26.22 13.87 -13.48
N THR A 286 27.24 13.02 -13.36
CA THR A 286 28.13 12.65 -14.49
C THR A 286 27.56 11.53 -15.36
N GLN A 287 26.45 10.87 -14.94
CA GLN A 287 25.86 9.73 -15.65
C GLN A 287 24.85 10.22 -16.67
N SER A 288 24.88 9.64 -17.88
CA SER A 288 23.87 9.93 -18.90
C SER A 288 22.51 9.33 -18.52
N MET A 289 21.44 9.90 -19.07
CA MET A 289 20.06 9.47 -18.85
C MET A 289 19.87 7.99 -19.21
N GLU A 290 20.49 7.54 -20.31
CA GLU A 290 20.40 6.16 -20.80
C GLU A 290 20.94 5.16 -19.77
N VAL A 291 22.09 5.49 -19.12
CA VAL A 291 22.68 4.67 -18.08
C VAL A 291 21.79 4.60 -16.84
N LEU A 292 21.13 5.72 -16.48
CA LEU A 292 20.20 5.75 -15.35
C LEU A 292 18.93 4.93 -15.64
N LEU A 293 18.39 4.99 -16.84
CA LEU A 293 17.24 4.18 -17.26
C LEU A 293 17.57 2.68 -17.23
N GLU A 294 18.74 2.27 -17.73
CA GLU A 294 19.16 0.85 -17.68
C GLU A 294 19.37 0.37 -16.23
N LYS A 295 19.90 1.21 -15.34
CA LYS A 295 19.97 0.92 -13.92
C LYS A 295 18.59 0.75 -13.29
N ALA A 296 17.63 1.61 -13.61
CA ALA A 296 16.27 1.48 -13.11
C ALA A 296 15.62 0.16 -13.58
N LYS A 297 15.80 -0.21 -14.85
CA LYS A 297 15.28 -1.47 -15.42
C LYS A 297 15.82 -2.70 -14.69
N SER A 298 17.10 -2.69 -14.34
CA SER A 298 17.74 -3.85 -13.70
C SER A 298 17.52 -3.92 -12.19
N ASN A 299 17.37 -2.79 -11.51
CA ASN A 299 17.39 -2.72 -10.05
C ASN A 299 16.01 -2.56 -9.41
N ARG A 300 14.99 -2.15 -10.17
CA ARG A 300 13.64 -1.93 -9.62
C ARG A 300 12.88 -3.23 -9.38
N PRO A 301 12.60 -3.59 -8.12
CA PRO A 301 11.89 -4.82 -7.82
C PRO A 301 10.44 -4.83 -8.36
N ASP A 302 9.79 -3.67 -8.44
CA ASP A 302 8.41 -3.54 -8.93
C ASP A 302 8.29 -3.87 -10.43
N LEU A 303 9.27 -3.52 -11.26
CA LEU A 303 9.31 -3.89 -12.67
C LEU A 303 9.46 -5.40 -12.85
N ILE A 304 10.38 -6.00 -12.10
CA ILE A 304 10.60 -7.46 -12.14
C ILE A 304 9.36 -8.19 -11.58
N ALA A 305 8.70 -7.62 -10.56
CA ALA A 305 7.44 -8.15 -10.02
C ALA A 305 6.32 -8.09 -11.05
N ALA A 306 6.21 -7.01 -11.85
CA ALA A 306 5.22 -6.89 -12.91
C ALA A 306 5.44 -7.92 -14.02
N GLU A 307 6.69 -8.15 -14.44
CA GLU A 307 7.05 -9.22 -15.37
C GLU A 307 6.69 -10.61 -14.81
N ALA A 308 6.98 -10.86 -13.53
CA ALA A 308 6.60 -12.11 -12.88
C ALA A 308 5.07 -12.30 -12.85
N ARG A 309 4.29 -11.25 -12.62
CA ARG A 309 2.82 -11.31 -12.69
C ARG A 309 2.32 -11.60 -14.10
N ALA A 310 2.91 -11.00 -15.13
CA ALA A 310 2.60 -11.29 -16.51
C ALA A 310 2.86 -12.77 -16.86
N ARG A 311 4.00 -13.31 -16.43
CA ARG A 311 4.31 -14.74 -16.59
C ARG A 311 3.36 -15.64 -15.81
N ALA A 312 2.97 -15.25 -14.60
CA ALA A 312 1.97 -15.97 -13.82
C ALA A 312 0.61 -16.04 -14.55
N ALA A 313 0.18 -14.94 -15.16
CA ALA A 313 -1.05 -14.87 -15.93
C ALA A 313 -0.98 -15.74 -17.20
N ARG A 314 0.16 -15.76 -17.90
CA ARG A 314 0.38 -16.66 -19.04
C ARG A 314 0.35 -18.14 -18.65
N ALA A 315 1.02 -18.49 -17.55
CA ALA A 315 0.98 -19.85 -17.03
C ALA A 315 -0.44 -20.26 -16.61
N SER A 316 -1.19 -19.37 -15.96
CA SER A 316 -2.61 -19.60 -15.64
C SER A 316 -3.47 -19.77 -16.92
N SER A 317 -3.23 -19.00 -17.98
CA SER A 317 -3.90 -19.17 -19.28
C SER A 317 -3.61 -20.54 -19.89
N THR A 318 -2.37 -21.02 -19.75
CA THR A 318 -1.97 -22.36 -20.17
C THR A 318 -2.70 -23.43 -19.37
N ALA A 319 -2.79 -23.31 -18.05
CA ALA A 319 -3.53 -24.22 -17.18
C ALA A 319 -5.01 -24.31 -17.56
N VAL A 320 -5.67 -23.15 -17.72
CA VAL A 320 -7.08 -23.09 -18.17
C VAL A 320 -7.26 -23.72 -19.55
N SER A 321 -6.29 -23.57 -20.45
CA SER A 321 -6.34 -24.17 -21.79
C SER A 321 -6.26 -25.69 -21.72
N ARG A 322 -5.51 -26.22 -20.75
CA ARG A 322 -5.35 -27.67 -20.52
C ARG A 322 -6.47 -28.30 -19.71
N ALA A 323 -7.23 -27.53 -18.92
CA ALA A 323 -8.36 -28.01 -18.12
C ALA A 323 -9.47 -28.66 -18.94
N GLY A 324 -9.56 -28.37 -20.25
CA GLY A 324 -10.48 -29.03 -21.18
C GLY A 324 -9.95 -30.32 -21.81
N LEU A 325 -8.75 -30.77 -21.45
CA LEU A 325 -8.18 -32.02 -21.95
C LEU A 325 -8.56 -33.22 -21.05
N PRO A 326 -8.43 -34.47 -21.54
CA PRO A 326 -8.72 -35.63 -20.73
C PRO A 326 -7.85 -35.70 -19.47
N THR A 327 -8.42 -36.21 -18.38
CA THR A 327 -7.66 -36.48 -17.14
C THR A 327 -7.74 -37.95 -16.79
N VAL A 328 -6.64 -38.51 -16.28
CA VAL A 328 -6.56 -39.90 -15.78
C VAL A 328 -6.34 -39.85 -14.27
N GLU A 329 -7.25 -40.44 -13.55
CA GLU A 329 -7.26 -40.48 -12.09
C GLU A 329 -7.27 -41.92 -11.61
N PHE A 330 -6.44 -42.25 -10.63
CA PHE A 330 -6.54 -43.48 -9.85
C PHE A 330 -7.42 -43.23 -8.65
N VAL A 331 -8.42 -44.07 -8.45
CA VAL A 331 -9.33 -44.06 -7.30
C VAL A 331 -9.32 -45.42 -6.63
N SER A 332 -9.13 -45.40 -5.31
CA SER A 332 -9.28 -46.61 -4.49
C SER A 332 -10.20 -46.31 -3.31
N ASN A 333 -11.07 -47.22 -3.03
CA ASN A 333 -12.05 -47.10 -1.96
C ASN A 333 -12.06 -48.38 -1.12
N TYR A 334 -11.93 -48.25 0.20
CA TYR A 334 -12.08 -49.34 1.13
C TYR A 334 -13.03 -48.90 2.26
N GLY A 335 -14.03 -49.71 2.52
CA GLY A 335 -15.00 -49.45 3.58
C GLY A 335 -15.57 -50.69 4.21
N ARG A 336 -16.07 -50.56 5.44
CA ARG A 336 -16.87 -51.57 6.11
C ARG A 336 -18.28 -51.04 6.31
N THR A 337 -19.28 -51.78 5.81
CA THR A 337 -20.67 -51.42 5.98
C THR A 337 -21.32 -52.40 6.96
N LEU A 338 -21.94 -51.84 7.97
CA LEU A 338 -22.71 -52.55 8.96
C LEU A 338 -24.21 -52.31 8.70
N PHE A 339 -24.97 -53.39 8.72
CA PHE A 339 -26.43 -53.36 8.54
C PHE A 339 -27.10 -53.57 9.89
N THR A 340 -27.92 -52.64 10.35
CA THR A 340 -28.57 -52.71 11.67
C THR A 340 -29.61 -53.85 11.72
N ASP A 341 -30.33 -54.06 10.61
CA ASP A 341 -31.46 -54.96 10.56
C ASP A 341 -31.06 -56.45 10.50
N SER A 342 -29.93 -56.74 9.84
CA SER A 342 -29.42 -58.12 9.68
C SER A 342 -28.23 -58.43 10.59
N ARG A 343 -27.70 -57.46 11.31
CA ARG A 343 -26.45 -57.57 12.08
C ARG A 343 -25.28 -58.15 11.27
N THR A 344 -25.29 -57.93 9.97
CA THR A 344 -24.24 -58.37 9.06
C THR A 344 -23.24 -57.27 8.81
N GLU A 345 -21.99 -57.65 8.67
CA GLU A 345 -20.88 -56.76 8.28
C GLU A 345 -20.40 -57.16 6.90
N GLN A 346 -20.06 -56.18 6.08
CA GLN A 346 -19.53 -56.43 4.75
C GLN A 346 -18.39 -55.46 4.46
N ASP A 347 -17.22 -55.99 4.07
CA ASP A 347 -16.13 -55.21 3.55
C ASP A 347 -16.37 -54.90 2.07
N ILE A 348 -16.24 -53.64 1.71
CA ILE A 348 -16.40 -53.15 0.36
C ILE A 348 -15.07 -52.54 -0.06
N TYR A 349 -14.50 -53.02 -1.13
CA TYR A 349 -13.32 -52.43 -1.73
C TYR A 349 -13.48 -52.28 -3.23
N ASN A 350 -12.94 -51.18 -3.74
CA ASN A 350 -12.92 -50.89 -5.16
C ASN A 350 -11.61 -50.13 -5.45
N PHE A 351 -10.95 -50.45 -6.53
CA PHE A 351 -9.85 -49.69 -7.07
C PHE A 351 -9.93 -49.69 -8.59
N GLY A 352 -9.52 -48.57 -9.20
CA GLY A 352 -9.64 -48.43 -10.65
C GLY A 352 -9.05 -47.14 -11.16
N PHE A 353 -9.06 -47.03 -12.46
CA PHE A 353 -8.65 -45.82 -13.18
C PHE A 353 -9.87 -45.20 -13.84
N ASN A 354 -10.07 -43.89 -13.62
CA ASN A 354 -11.08 -43.10 -14.26
C ASN A 354 -10.45 -42.21 -15.31
N VAL A 355 -10.93 -42.30 -16.55
CA VAL A 355 -10.55 -41.35 -17.63
C VAL A 355 -11.73 -40.45 -17.85
N ARG A 356 -11.57 -39.18 -17.51
CA ARG A 356 -12.58 -38.16 -17.74
C ARG A 356 -12.24 -37.40 -19.04
N ILE A 357 -13.17 -37.40 -20.00
CA ILE A 357 -13.06 -36.71 -21.29
C ILE A 357 -14.22 -35.70 -21.37
N PRO A 358 -14.00 -34.40 -21.18
CA PRO A 358 -15.07 -33.42 -21.36
C PRO A 358 -15.38 -33.26 -22.85
N LEU A 359 -16.57 -33.67 -23.28
CA LEU A 359 -17.00 -33.61 -24.67
C LEU A 359 -17.67 -32.28 -25.01
N PHE A 360 -18.48 -31.76 -24.11
CA PHE A 360 -19.20 -30.51 -24.30
C PHE A 360 -19.54 -29.87 -22.94
N SER A 361 -19.14 -28.62 -22.77
CA SER A 361 -19.33 -27.86 -21.51
C SER A 361 -20.24 -26.63 -21.68
N GLY A 362 -21.06 -26.59 -22.73
CA GLY A 362 -21.91 -25.44 -23.05
C GLY A 362 -21.11 -24.17 -23.38
N PHE A 363 -20.00 -24.30 -24.11
CA PHE A 363 -19.05 -23.23 -24.47
C PHE A 363 -18.28 -22.61 -23.31
N ARG A 364 -18.46 -23.11 -22.07
CA ARG A 364 -17.74 -22.61 -20.88
C ARG A 364 -16.23 -22.64 -21.08
N ASP A 365 -15.69 -23.72 -21.60
CA ASP A 365 -14.23 -23.88 -21.77
C ASP A 365 -13.70 -22.92 -22.83
N THR A 366 -14.47 -22.68 -23.90
CA THR A 366 -14.12 -21.69 -24.94
C THR A 366 -13.98 -20.28 -24.34
N TYR A 367 -14.99 -19.84 -23.59
CA TYR A 367 -14.98 -18.52 -22.99
C TYR A 367 -14.01 -18.41 -21.82
N SER A 368 -13.77 -19.49 -21.07
CA SER A 368 -12.76 -19.52 -20.01
C SER A 368 -11.36 -19.36 -20.58
N LYS A 369 -11.02 -20.04 -21.66
CA LYS A 369 -9.74 -19.88 -22.38
C LYS A 369 -9.56 -18.46 -22.88
N ARG A 370 -10.58 -17.91 -23.56
CA ARG A 370 -10.54 -16.54 -24.06
C ARG A 370 -10.33 -15.54 -22.90
N ARG A 371 -11.12 -15.68 -21.83
CA ARG A 371 -10.94 -14.82 -20.64
C ARG A 371 -9.54 -14.90 -20.07
N ALA A 372 -8.96 -16.09 -19.96
CA ALA A 372 -7.61 -16.26 -19.42
C ALA A 372 -6.54 -15.68 -20.34
N GLN A 373 -6.71 -15.72 -21.65
CA GLN A 373 -5.84 -15.04 -22.63
C GLN A 373 -5.91 -13.53 -22.47
N GLU A 374 -7.11 -12.94 -22.46
CA GLU A 374 -7.30 -11.49 -22.29
C GLU A 374 -6.72 -11.01 -20.93
N MET A 375 -6.82 -11.82 -19.86
CA MET A 375 -6.19 -11.50 -18.58
C MET A 375 -4.65 -11.55 -18.65
N ALA A 376 -4.07 -12.43 -19.45
CA ALA A 376 -2.62 -12.46 -19.67
C ALA A 376 -2.17 -11.22 -20.45
N ASP A 377 -2.87 -10.85 -21.52
CA ASP A 377 -2.58 -9.64 -22.31
C ASP A 377 -2.75 -8.37 -21.49
N GLN A 378 -3.76 -8.33 -20.61
CA GLN A 378 -3.95 -7.24 -19.64
C GLN A 378 -2.77 -7.12 -18.66
N ALA A 379 -2.26 -8.24 -18.16
CA ALA A 379 -1.12 -8.24 -17.23
C ALA A 379 0.16 -7.73 -17.91
N GLU A 380 0.36 -8.08 -19.20
CA GLU A 380 1.48 -7.56 -20.00
C GLU A 380 1.35 -6.06 -20.25
N THR A 381 0.16 -5.60 -20.63
CA THR A 381 -0.09 -4.16 -20.79
C THR A 381 0.14 -3.39 -19.50
N THR A 382 -0.23 -3.97 -18.34
CA THR A 382 0.03 -3.37 -17.03
C THR A 382 1.53 -3.27 -16.73
N ARG A 383 2.32 -4.29 -17.10
CA ARG A 383 3.79 -4.23 -17.02
C ARG A 383 4.34 -3.11 -17.90
N ASP A 384 3.89 -2.99 -19.13
CA ASP A 384 4.36 -1.97 -20.08
C ASP A 384 4.01 -0.55 -19.60
N GLN A 385 2.82 -0.39 -19.03
CA GLN A 385 2.42 0.87 -18.40
C GLN A 385 3.35 1.24 -17.23
N LEU A 386 3.69 0.29 -16.35
CA LEU A 386 4.62 0.54 -15.24
C LEU A 386 6.02 0.89 -15.76
N TYR A 387 6.43 0.27 -16.86
CA TYR A 387 7.69 0.58 -17.52
C TYR A 387 7.74 2.04 -17.99
N ASN A 388 6.73 2.48 -18.73
CA ASN A 388 6.63 3.87 -19.20
C ASN A 388 6.56 4.87 -18.03
N GLN A 389 5.84 4.52 -16.98
CA GLN A 389 5.80 5.34 -15.75
C GLN A 389 7.17 5.44 -15.10
N THR A 390 7.92 4.34 -15.06
CA THR A 390 9.28 4.33 -14.50
C THR A 390 10.23 5.23 -15.29
N GLU A 391 10.16 5.20 -16.63
CA GLU A 391 10.97 6.09 -17.46
C GLU A 391 10.67 7.57 -17.15
N LEU A 392 9.39 7.91 -17.01
CA LEU A 392 8.97 9.26 -16.64
C LEU A 392 9.45 9.65 -15.22
N GLU A 393 9.34 8.74 -14.24
CA GLU A 393 9.79 8.97 -12.87
C GLU A 393 11.31 9.24 -12.81
N VAL A 394 12.12 8.47 -13.53
CA VAL A 394 13.58 8.67 -13.61
C VAL A 394 13.89 10.00 -14.29
N TRP A 395 13.22 10.30 -15.40
CA TRP A 395 13.37 11.55 -16.11
C TRP A 395 13.09 12.77 -15.23
N GLN A 396 11.93 12.79 -14.58
CA GLN A 396 11.55 13.88 -13.68
C GLN A 396 12.52 14.04 -12.51
N SER A 397 12.87 12.93 -11.86
CA SER A 397 13.79 12.94 -10.71
C SER A 397 15.19 13.44 -11.08
N TYR A 398 15.65 13.15 -12.29
CA TYR A 398 16.93 13.67 -12.80
C TYR A 398 16.91 15.18 -12.94
N PHE A 399 15.90 15.75 -13.60
CA PHE A 399 15.78 17.19 -13.78
C PHE A 399 15.45 17.93 -12.48
N ASP A 400 14.68 17.31 -11.58
CA ASP A 400 14.45 17.85 -10.23
C ASP A 400 15.79 18.01 -9.49
N LEU A 401 16.67 17.00 -9.54
CA LEU A 401 17.97 17.05 -8.88
C LEU A 401 18.88 18.09 -9.53
N GLN A 402 18.92 18.16 -10.85
CA GLN A 402 19.72 19.17 -11.57
C GLN A 402 19.26 20.60 -11.25
N THR A 403 17.95 20.83 -11.25
CA THR A 403 17.37 22.15 -10.93
C THR A 403 17.63 22.51 -9.48
N SER A 404 17.45 21.57 -8.54
CA SER A 404 17.71 21.83 -7.11
C SER A 404 19.19 22.10 -6.84
N ALA A 405 20.11 21.43 -7.53
CA ALA A 405 21.55 21.71 -7.44
C ALA A 405 21.88 23.17 -7.86
N SER A 406 21.30 23.62 -8.97
CA SER A 406 21.45 25.01 -9.43
C SER A 406 20.82 26.01 -8.45
N SER A 407 19.68 25.64 -7.83
CA SER A 407 19.01 26.47 -6.82
C SER A 407 19.84 26.61 -5.55
N VAL A 408 20.53 25.56 -5.10
CA VAL A 408 21.47 25.61 -3.95
C VAL A 408 22.57 26.63 -4.20
N SER A 409 23.20 26.60 -5.37
CA SER A 409 24.24 27.56 -5.74
C SER A 409 23.73 29.01 -5.80
N SER A 410 22.55 29.21 -6.40
CA SER A 410 21.95 30.55 -6.54
C SER A 410 21.54 31.14 -5.19
N THR A 411 20.95 30.33 -4.31
CA THR A 411 20.54 30.79 -2.97
C THR A 411 21.71 31.05 -2.04
N ALA A 412 22.82 30.34 -2.20
CA ALA A 412 24.05 30.65 -1.45
C ALA A 412 24.56 32.09 -1.76
N ASN A 413 24.57 32.48 -3.04
CA ASN A 413 24.92 33.83 -3.45
C ASN A 413 23.91 34.88 -2.95
N LEU A 414 22.59 34.52 -2.99
CA LEU A 414 21.54 35.40 -2.51
C LEU A 414 21.68 35.67 -1.01
N VAL A 415 21.91 34.65 -0.19
CA VAL A 415 22.12 34.81 1.27
C VAL A 415 23.35 35.68 1.56
N LYS A 416 24.43 35.47 0.84
CA LYS A 416 25.64 36.30 1.00
C LYS A 416 25.34 37.78 0.74
N SER A 417 24.73 38.11 -0.40
CA SER A 417 24.44 39.49 -0.79
C SER A 417 23.41 40.15 0.14
N ALA A 418 22.33 39.43 0.49
CA ALA A 418 21.30 39.90 1.40
C ALA A 418 21.84 40.11 2.83
N GLY A 419 22.68 39.20 3.32
CA GLY A 419 23.33 39.30 4.62
C GLY A 419 24.27 40.51 4.72
N GLU A 420 25.09 40.76 3.71
CA GLU A 420 25.96 41.94 3.62
C GLU A 420 25.14 43.25 3.58
N SER A 421 24.04 43.28 2.82
CA SER A 421 23.09 44.39 2.77
C SER A 421 22.45 44.66 4.13
N ALA A 422 21.94 43.60 4.80
CA ALA A 422 21.33 43.70 6.12
C ALA A 422 22.33 44.18 7.19
N ALA A 423 23.58 43.72 7.14
CA ALA A 423 24.63 44.18 8.05
C ALA A 423 24.93 45.65 7.86
N ALA A 424 25.06 46.11 6.59
CA ALA A 424 25.32 47.54 6.26
C ALA A 424 24.12 48.42 6.67
N ALA A 425 22.89 48.02 6.40
CA ALA A 425 21.69 48.75 6.81
C ALA A 425 21.57 48.82 8.34
N THR A 426 21.89 47.74 9.05
CA THR A 426 21.91 47.68 10.52
C THR A 426 22.95 48.66 11.09
N ALA A 427 24.17 48.71 10.54
CA ALA A 427 25.20 49.60 10.97
C ALA A 427 24.79 51.09 10.77
N ARG A 428 24.27 51.43 9.57
CA ARG A 428 23.76 52.77 9.29
C ARG A 428 22.62 53.21 10.19
N TYR A 429 21.67 52.32 10.46
CA TYR A 429 20.57 52.59 11.35
C TYR A 429 21.04 52.79 12.81
N LYS A 430 21.96 51.99 13.31
CA LYS A 430 22.59 52.18 14.64
C LYS A 430 23.36 53.47 14.75
N ALA A 431 24.11 53.88 13.71
CA ALA A 431 24.84 55.14 13.64
C ALA A 431 23.94 56.39 13.49
N GLY A 432 22.64 56.19 13.28
CA GLY A 432 21.69 57.31 13.14
C GLY A 432 21.61 57.93 11.74
N VAL A 433 22.34 57.40 10.76
CA VAL A 433 22.39 57.86 9.38
C VAL A 433 21.57 57.07 8.39
N GLY A 434 20.92 56.00 8.83
CA GLY A 434 20.00 55.15 8.04
C GLY A 434 18.54 55.27 8.51
N SER A 435 17.59 55.01 7.59
CA SER A 435 16.16 54.97 7.92
C SER A 435 15.77 53.64 8.52
N LEU A 436 14.69 53.62 9.35
CA LEU A 436 14.11 52.40 9.85
C LEU A 436 13.57 51.52 8.69
N LEU A 437 13.04 52.15 7.64
CA LEU A 437 12.52 51.44 6.48
C LEU A 437 13.58 50.63 5.75
N ASP A 438 14.77 51.25 5.50
CA ASP A 438 15.88 50.56 4.86
C ASP A 438 16.37 49.38 5.71
N PHE A 439 16.45 49.57 7.02
CA PHE A 439 16.79 48.49 7.95
C PHE A 439 15.78 47.33 7.89
N ILE A 440 14.47 47.62 7.97
CA ILE A 440 13.42 46.58 7.94
C ILE A 440 13.47 45.84 6.60
N THR A 441 13.58 46.57 5.47
CA THR A 441 13.62 45.96 4.13
C THR A 441 14.80 45.01 4.01
N ALA A 442 16.00 45.47 4.38
CA ALA A 442 17.22 44.63 4.31
C ALA A 442 17.16 43.38 5.23
N GLN A 443 16.56 43.52 6.42
CA GLN A 443 16.35 42.38 7.32
C GLN A 443 15.32 41.36 6.78
N LEU A 444 14.27 41.86 6.11
CA LEU A 444 13.30 41.00 5.44
C LEU A 444 13.95 40.24 4.27
N ASP A 445 14.76 40.94 3.48
CA ASP A 445 15.47 40.32 2.36
C ASP A 445 16.46 39.24 2.82
N ASP A 446 17.26 39.50 3.89
CA ASP A 446 18.13 38.48 4.50
C ASP A 446 17.32 37.28 5.05
N THR A 447 16.21 37.54 5.76
CA THR A 447 15.36 36.49 6.28
C THR A 447 14.76 35.63 5.15
N ASN A 448 14.27 36.28 4.08
CA ASN A 448 13.71 35.59 2.92
C ASN A 448 14.77 34.78 2.18
N ALA A 449 15.97 35.33 2.02
CA ALA A 449 17.11 34.64 1.40
C ALA A 449 17.48 33.36 2.18
N ARG A 450 17.55 33.43 3.51
CA ARG A 450 17.82 32.27 4.38
C ARG A 450 16.71 31.23 4.29
N VAL A 451 15.43 31.62 4.27
CA VAL A 451 14.29 30.71 4.08
C VAL A 451 14.40 29.99 2.74
N GLN A 452 14.71 30.72 1.65
CA GLN A 452 14.90 30.13 0.31
C GLN A 452 16.10 29.16 0.28
N GLN A 453 17.18 29.47 0.98
CA GLN A 453 18.34 28.59 1.08
C GLN A 453 17.97 27.29 1.81
N ILE A 454 17.30 27.37 2.95
CA ILE A 454 16.85 26.18 3.70
C ILE A 454 15.93 25.33 2.82
N GLN A 455 15.01 25.97 2.08
CA GLN A 455 14.12 25.27 1.16
C GLN A 455 14.89 24.60 0.01
N SER A 456 15.88 25.28 -0.60
CA SER A 456 16.70 24.70 -1.67
C SER A 456 17.51 23.48 -1.19
N TYR A 457 17.96 23.48 0.06
CA TYR A 457 18.63 22.31 0.67
C TYR A 457 17.67 21.13 0.84
N LEU A 458 16.45 21.38 1.37
CA LEU A 458 15.41 20.36 1.48
C LEU A 458 15.07 19.77 0.10
N ASP A 459 14.89 20.64 -0.91
CA ASP A 459 14.54 20.23 -2.27
C ASP A 459 15.66 19.39 -2.88
N TRP A 460 16.93 19.73 -2.66
CA TRP A 460 18.06 18.95 -3.14
C TRP A 460 18.15 17.57 -2.49
N TYR A 461 18.06 17.48 -1.15
CA TYR A 461 18.06 16.19 -0.46
C TYR A 461 16.85 15.33 -0.86
N SER A 462 15.69 15.95 -1.01
CA SER A 462 14.47 15.27 -1.43
C SER A 462 14.54 14.78 -2.87
N ALA A 463 15.12 15.56 -3.78
CA ALA A 463 15.33 15.18 -5.18
C ALA A 463 16.35 14.04 -5.31
N LEU A 464 17.45 14.09 -4.53
CA LEU A 464 18.43 13.00 -4.47
C LEU A 464 17.81 11.70 -3.98
N ALA A 465 17.06 11.76 -2.88
CA ALA A 465 16.34 10.59 -2.35
C ALA A 465 15.33 10.03 -3.37
N ARG A 466 14.61 10.92 -4.09
CA ARG A 466 13.67 10.53 -5.14
C ARG A 466 14.35 9.85 -6.32
N LEU A 467 15.49 10.39 -6.78
CA LEU A 467 16.25 9.78 -7.87
C LEU A 467 16.76 8.37 -7.45
N ASN A 468 17.33 8.23 -6.25
CA ASN A 468 17.75 6.93 -5.71
C ASN A 468 16.60 5.93 -5.68
N PHE A 469 15.45 6.35 -5.20
CA PHE A 469 14.23 5.53 -5.17
C PHE A 469 13.72 5.16 -6.58
N ALA A 470 13.76 6.11 -7.53
CA ALA A 470 13.37 5.88 -8.92
C ALA A 470 14.30 4.89 -9.64
N LEU A 471 15.58 4.88 -9.27
CA LEU A 471 16.58 3.94 -9.79
C LEU A 471 16.53 2.56 -9.09
N GLY A 472 15.71 2.39 -8.06
CA GLY A 472 15.67 1.16 -7.28
C GLY A 472 16.92 0.93 -6.43
N ALA A 473 17.74 1.97 -6.21
CA ALA A 473 18.92 1.88 -5.37
C ALA A 473 18.52 1.88 -3.89
N SER A 474 18.97 0.88 -3.15
CA SER A 474 18.72 0.76 -1.70
C SER A 474 19.74 1.53 -0.86
N ASP A 475 20.81 2.03 -1.47
CA ASP A 475 21.95 2.65 -0.79
C ASP A 475 22.33 4.01 -1.40
N ALA A 476 22.86 4.89 -0.54
CA ALA A 476 23.53 6.14 -0.89
C ALA A 476 24.80 5.95 -1.81
N THR A 477 24.85 4.89 -2.57
CA THR A 477 26.01 4.44 -3.34
C THR A 477 26.29 5.29 -4.58
N ILE A 478 25.31 6.12 -5.03
CA ILE A 478 25.52 6.98 -6.20
C ILE A 478 26.54 8.11 -5.91
N LEU A 479 26.65 8.54 -4.66
CA LEU A 479 27.63 9.56 -4.23
C LEU A 479 28.99 8.96 -3.81
N ARG A 480 29.12 7.62 -3.66
CA ARG A 480 30.37 6.97 -3.26
C ARG A 480 31.35 6.71 -4.41
N THR A 481 30.96 6.91 -5.65
CA THR A 481 31.84 6.68 -6.82
C THR A 481 32.78 7.82 -7.14
N THR A 482 32.81 8.88 -6.33
CA THR A 482 33.77 9.99 -6.47
C THR A 482 34.59 10.19 -5.19
N ARG A 483 35.37 9.16 -4.79
CA ARG A 483 36.61 9.40 -4.05
C ARG A 483 37.76 8.81 -4.87
N PRO A 484 38.79 9.64 -5.19
CA PRO A 484 39.99 9.17 -5.84
C PRO A 484 40.77 8.19 -4.97
#